data_fd7f0b4fc41fb098ca0da203a17f280e
#
_entry.id   fd7f0b4fc41fb098ca0da203a17f280e
#
_cell.length_a   1.000
_cell.length_b   1.000
_cell.length_c   1.000
_cell.angle_alpha   90.00
_cell.angle_beta   90.00
_cell.angle_gamma   90.00
#
_symmetry.space_group_name_H-M   'P 1'
#
loop_
_entity.id
_entity.type
_entity.pdbx_description
1 polymer ?
#
loop_
_entity_poly.entity_id
_entity_poly.type
_entity_poly.pdbx_seq_one_letter_code
_entity_poly.pdbx_strand_id
1 'polypeptide(L)'
;PRSLISDIQAVVAAVKSGEISEKQVNNSCRKILVWKHRSGLVNSARPKVAGIASRLNSDAAKDMIERLAEASMVCVRNDGGLIPVGALSDRKIAVVTLGAAAENTFSEYCRKYARITAYGFTTGPIPAAKIAEINKSDLAIVLVTTSSSWAAAALKQIDTRSKVAVVLANPIKISGLSAALGSYGAVLVGGDDIKAMRKAAAQAVFGGIDVTGRMPVAVPGLAPLGAGSDIVCTRLGYASPQAVGLDPDLTRRIDSIARAGVASGAYPGCQVVVARRGRVVVDAAYGKLERGGADVTGETLYDVASMTKATATVAGLMKAYDEGLFRLDDPISQYIPELTDTEKSDLTPSQLLYHESGMPAIINVSKVMMDPASYTGPLTKGRQTAGYGIRIASRVYGNSSARMRRDITSLSATKDNPIEIASGIYGGTTLRDTIMSRIYQAPLRASKSFRYSCLNF
;
A
#
# COMPACT_ATOMS: atom_id res chain seq x y z
N PRO A 1 -10.66 44.11 18.80
CA PRO A 1 -9.67 45.19 18.70
C PRO A 1 -10.41 46.53 18.82
N ARG A 2 -9.94 47.34 19.74
CA ARG A 2 -10.36 48.73 19.84
C ARG A 2 -9.86 49.49 18.61
N SER A 3 -10.34 50.67 18.37
CA SER A 3 -9.85 51.48 17.23
C SER A 3 -8.34 51.74 17.40
N LEU A 4 -7.54 51.54 16.34
CA LEU A 4 -6.09 51.82 16.31
C LEU A 4 -5.77 53.23 16.84
N ILE A 5 -6.63 54.22 16.55
CA ILE A 5 -6.51 55.60 17.03
C ILE A 5 -6.64 55.67 18.55
N SER A 6 -7.63 54.98 19.14
CA SER A 6 -7.81 54.96 20.59
C SER A 6 -6.65 54.27 21.33
N ASP A 7 -6.09 53.22 20.75
CA ASP A 7 -4.93 52.54 21.32
C ASP A 7 -3.65 53.40 21.28
N ILE A 8 -3.43 54.15 20.20
CA ILE A 8 -2.34 55.12 20.11
C ILE A 8 -2.52 56.23 21.14
N GLN A 9 -3.74 56.79 21.29
CA GLN A 9 -4.06 57.84 22.27
C GLN A 9 -3.83 57.36 23.70
N ALA A 10 -4.18 56.10 24.03
CA ALA A 10 -3.94 55.50 25.33
C ALA A 10 -2.42 55.39 25.64
N VAL A 11 -1.63 54.98 24.68
CA VAL A 11 -0.14 54.92 24.85
C VAL A 11 0.40 56.32 25.04
N VAL A 12 -0.05 57.32 24.26
CA VAL A 12 0.39 58.72 24.41
C VAL A 12 0.02 59.27 25.80
N ALA A 13 -1.17 58.98 26.30
CA ALA A 13 -1.61 59.36 27.63
C ALA A 13 -0.73 58.73 28.73
N ALA A 14 -0.44 57.45 28.62
CA ALA A 14 0.40 56.71 29.54
C ALA A 14 1.85 57.22 29.57
N VAL A 15 2.37 57.68 28.44
CA VAL A 15 3.68 58.33 28.38
C VAL A 15 3.64 59.69 29.06
N LYS A 16 2.59 60.49 28.82
CA LYS A 16 2.43 61.79 29.44
C LYS A 16 2.24 61.74 30.97
N SER A 17 1.62 60.69 31.47
CA SER A 17 1.43 60.45 32.90
C SER A 17 2.68 59.83 33.56
N GLY A 18 3.67 59.43 32.81
CA GLY A 18 4.86 58.75 33.32
C GLY A 18 4.72 57.26 33.61
N GLU A 19 3.56 56.68 33.32
CA GLU A 19 3.31 55.25 33.47
C GLU A 19 4.16 54.40 32.52
N ILE A 20 4.38 54.89 31.30
CA ILE A 20 5.31 54.30 30.31
C ILE A 20 6.39 55.35 30.01
N SER A 21 7.66 54.95 30.10
CA SER A 21 8.73 55.87 29.77
C SER A 21 8.89 56.03 28.24
N GLU A 22 9.21 57.22 27.81
CA GLU A 22 9.56 57.50 26.39
C GLU A 22 10.68 56.58 25.89
N LYS A 23 11.68 56.29 26.77
CA LYS A 23 12.75 55.33 26.50
C LYS A 23 12.21 53.93 26.16
N GLN A 24 11.18 53.48 26.85
CA GLN A 24 10.55 52.15 26.57
C GLN A 24 9.84 52.13 25.20
N VAL A 25 9.13 53.19 24.85
CA VAL A 25 8.48 53.33 23.54
C VAL A 25 9.54 53.35 22.45
N ASN A 26 10.61 54.14 22.61
CA ASN A 26 11.69 54.23 21.65
C ASN A 26 12.44 52.89 21.45
N ASN A 27 12.66 52.14 22.53
CA ASN A 27 13.28 50.80 22.45
C ASN A 27 12.37 49.81 21.68
N SER A 28 11.07 49.84 21.93
CA SER A 28 10.10 49.01 21.23
C SER A 28 10.04 49.38 19.74
N CYS A 29 9.97 50.67 19.42
CA CYS A 29 10.02 51.15 18.03
C CYS A 29 11.33 50.72 17.32
N ARG A 30 12.48 50.87 17.98
CA ARG A 30 13.76 50.42 17.45
C ARG A 30 13.76 48.91 17.14
N LYS A 31 13.25 48.07 18.03
CA LYS A 31 13.11 46.63 17.78
C LYS A 31 12.32 46.38 16.51
N ILE A 32 11.17 47.00 16.35
CA ILE A 32 10.28 46.83 15.18
C ILE A 32 10.98 47.28 13.90
N LEU A 33 11.69 48.45 13.93
CA LEU A 33 12.43 48.95 12.79
C LEU A 33 13.58 48.04 12.39
N VAL A 34 14.31 47.46 13.35
CA VAL A 34 15.38 46.47 13.11
C VAL A 34 14.80 45.20 12.46
N TRP A 35 13.66 44.73 12.94
CA TRP A 35 12.98 43.59 12.35
C TRP A 35 12.52 43.87 10.89
N LYS A 36 11.94 45.05 10.65
CA LYS A 36 11.54 45.48 9.29
C LYS A 36 12.78 45.57 8.37
N HIS A 37 13.90 46.08 8.84
CA HIS A 37 15.14 46.15 8.06
C HIS A 37 15.66 44.74 7.75
N ARG A 38 15.79 43.87 8.78
CA ARG A 38 16.22 42.46 8.60
C ARG A 38 15.32 41.65 7.66
N SER A 39 14.05 41.94 7.68
CA SER A 39 13.06 41.32 6.75
C SER A 39 13.10 41.90 5.33
N GLY A 40 14.04 42.85 5.03
CA GLY A 40 14.19 43.44 3.71
C GLY A 40 13.06 44.44 3.32
N LEU A 41 12.18 44.81 4.26
CA LEU A 41 11.01 45.68 3.98
C LEU A 41 11.39 47.08 3.51
N VAL A 42 12.59 47.56 3.86
CA VAL A 42 13.10 48.91 3.46
C VAL A 42 13.26 49.01 1.94
N ASN A 43 13.68 47.93 1.30
CA ASN A 43 13.93 47.85 -0.14
C ASN A 43 12.93 46.89 -0.85
N SER A 44 11.82 46.52 -0.21
CA SER A 44 10.89 45.56 -0.81
C SER A 44 10.08 46.19 -1.93
N ALA A 45 10.21 45.61 -3.13
CA ALA A 45 9.22 45.86 -4.18
C ALA A 45 7.85 45.29 -3.78
N ARG A 46 6.78 45.91 -4.25
CA ARG A 46 5.43 45.35 -4.04
C ARG A 46 5.38 43.90 -4.53
N PRO A 47 4.81 42.96 -3.76
CA PRO A 47 4.69 41.59 -4.21
C PRO A 47 3.97 41.50 -5.55
N LYS A 48 4.54 40.73 -6.49
CA LYS A 48 3.86 40.45 -7.76
C LYS A 48 2.67 39.52 -7.43
N VAL A 49 1.45 40.01 -7.66
CA VAL A 49 0.21 39.26 -7.38
C VAL A 49 0.04 38.11 -8.38
N ALA A 50 0.45 38.30 -9.63
CA ALA A 50 0.41 37.26 -10.66
C ALA A 50 1.22 36.03 -10.20
N GLY A 51 0.61 34.85 -10.19
CA GLY A 51 1.21 33.60 -9.78
C GLY A 51 1.53 33.47 -8.28
N ILE A 52 1.00 34.35 -7.40
CA ILE A 52 1.28 34.29 -5.95
C ILE A 52 0.82 32.97 -5.33
N ALA A 53 -0.36 32.48 -5.74
CA ALA A 53 -0.91 31.23 -5.23
C ALA A 53 0.00 30.02 -5.54
N SER A 54 0.54 29.92 -6.76
CA SER A 54 1.44 28.82 -7.14
C SER A 54 2.80 28.93 -6.46
N ARG A 55 3.30 30.15 -6.21
CA ARG A 55 4.55 30.34 -5.46
C ARG A 55 4.42 29.97 -3.99
N LEU A 56 3.29 30.32 -3.35
CA LEU A 56 3.03 29.97 -1.95
C LEU A 56 2.71 28.49 -1.78
N ASN A 57 2.02 27.88 -2.75
CA ASN A 57 1.67 26.47 -2.75
C ASN A 57 2.58 25.66 -3.67
N SER A 58 3.88 25.93 -3.63
CA SER A 58 4.88 25.15 -4.37
C SER A 58 4.90 23.70 -3.89
N ASP A 59 5.40 22.79 -4.72
CA ASP A 59 5.50 21.38 -4.35
C ASP A 59 6.42 21.18 -3.14
N ALA A 60 7.47 22.00 -3.01
CA ALA A 60 8.33 22.01 -1.83
C ALA A 60 7.57 22.44 -0.55
N ALA A 61 6.66 23.42 -0.66
CA ALA A 61 5.83 23.84 0.47
C ALA A 61 4.82 22.73 0.88
N LYS A 62 4.20 22.06 -0.10
CA LYS A 62 3.31 20.92 0.15
C LYS A 62 4.05 19.76 0.82
N ASP A 63 5.24 19.42 0.33
CA ASP A 63 6.09 18.38 0.91
C ASP A 63 6.49 18.72 2.35
N MET A 64 6.86 19.96 2.62
CA MET A 64 7.15 20.43 3.97
C MET A 64 5.95 20.26 4.89
N ILE A 65 4.74 20.60 4.44
CA ILE A 65 3.50 20.44 5.23
C ILE A 65 3.26 18.95 5.54
N GLU A 66 3.45 18.05 4.57
CA GLU A 66 3.32 16.60 4.81
C GLU A 66 4.34 16.09 5.81
N ARG A 67 5.60 16.47 5.68
CA ARG A 67 6.68 16.08 6.62
C ARG A 67 6.44 16.61 8.03
N LEU A 68 5.96 17.84 8.17
CA LEU A 68 5.59 18.41 9.46
C LEU A 68 4.40 17.67 10.07
N ALA A 69 3.41 17.32 9.27
CA ALA A 69 2.26 16.54 9.73
C ALA A 69 2.68 15.16 10.24
N GLU A 70 3.55 14.46 9.51
CA GLU A 70 4.10 13.16 9.94
C GLU A 70 4.89 13.30 11.26
N ALA A 71 5.80 14.27 11.34
CA ALA A 71 6.66 14.49 12.50
C ALA A 71 5.88 14.95 13.76
N SER A 72 4.71 15.55 13.58
CA SER A 72 3.88 16.05 14.68
C SER A 72 2.89 15.04 15.26
N MET A 73 2.79 13.84 14.65
CA MET A 73 1.93 12.78 15.20
C MET A 73 2.49 12.25 16.52
N VAL A 74 1.65 12.19 17.54
CA VAL A 74 2.02 11.72 18.89
C VAL A 74 1.20 10.49 19.25
N CYS A 75 1.86 9.41 19.65
CA CYS A 75 1.19 8.25 20.25
C CYS A 75 1.19 8.40 21.78
N VAL A 76 0.05 8.77 22.36
CA VAL A 76 -0.07 8.94 23.81
C VAL A 76 -0.45 7.66 24.55
N ARG A 77 -0.95 6.66 23.83
CA ARG A 77 -1.26 5.32 24.33
C ARG A 77 -1.16 4.29 23.22
N ASN A 78 -0.65 3.11 23.53
CA ASN A 78 -0.62 1.95 22.63
C ASN A 78 -0.55 0.65 23.45
N ASP A 79 -1.66 0.27 24.07
CA ASP A 79 -1.75 -0.89 24.95
C ASP A 79 -1.60 -2.18 24.13
N GLY A 80 -0.68 -3.04 24.55
CA GLY A 80 -0.41 -4.31 23.87
C GLY A 80 0.08 -4.20 22.43
N GLY A 81 0.56 -3.02 21.99
CA GLY A 81 1.01 -2.82 20.61
C GLY A 81 -0.13 -2.88 19.59
N LEU A 82 -1.31 -2.35 19.93
CA LEU A 82 -2.49 -2.37 19.05
C LEU A 82 -2.25 -1.67 17.70
N ILE A 83 -1.43 -0.65 17.66
CA ILE A 83 -0.92 0.00 16.45
C ILE A 83 0.60 -0.23 16.35
N PRO A 84 1.13 -0.53 15.16
CA PRO A 84 0.45 -0.66 13.85
C PRO A 84 -0.57 -1.81 13.81
N VAL A 85 -1.77 -1.52 13.27
CA VAL A 85 -2.86 -2.51 13.20
C VAL A 85 -2.43 -3.71 12.35
N GLY A 86 -2.49 -4.91 12.94
CA GLY A 86 -2.20 -6.18 12.29
C GLY A 86 -3.45 -6.97 11.87
N ALA A 87 -3.26 -8.15 11.25
CA ALA A 87 -4.31 -9.10 10.81
C ALA A 87 -5.41 -8.42 9.97
N LEU A 88 -4.99 -7.67 8.93
CA LEU A 88 -5.89 -6.78 8.17
C LEU A 88 -6.92 -7.53 7.32
N SER A 89 -6.59 -8.73 6.83
CA SER A 89 -7.47 -9.58 6.01
C SER A 89 -8.64 -10.17 6.80
N ASP A 90 -8.44 -10.40 8.11
CA ASP A 90 -9.33 -11.23 8.93
C ASP A 90 -10.23 -10.39 9.86
N ARG A 91 -10.10 -9.06 9.81
CA ARG A 91 -10.82 -8.14 10.68
C ARG A 91 -11.86 -7.31 9.94
N LYS A 92 -13.05 -7.20 10.54
CA LYS A 92 -14.05 -6.19 10.17
C LYS A 92 -13.66 -4.86 10.82
N ILE A 93 -13.24 -3.89 10.01
CA ILE A 93 -12.74 -2.59 10.48
C ILE A 93 -13.77 -1.51 10.19
N ALA A 94 -14.26 -0.84 11.23
CA ALA A 94 -15.03 0.40 11.10
C ALA A 94 -14.11 1.61 11.25
N VAL A 95 -14.16 2.53 10.29
CA VAL A 95 -13.53 3.85 10.38
C VAL A 95 -14.63 4.87 10.62
N VAL A 96 -14.62 5.49 11.79
CA VAL A 96 -15.66 6.44 12.23
C VAL A 96 -15.05 7.83 12.30
N THR A 97 -15.62 8.81 11.60
CA THR A 97 -15.20 10.20 11.65
C THR A 97 -16.22 11.02 12.45
N LEU A 98 -15.78 11.64 13.53
CA LEU A 98 -16.58 12.57 14.37
C LEU A 98 -16.15 14.00 14.07
N GLY A 99 -17.04 14.78 13.47
CA GLY A 99 -16.81 16.16 13.05
C GLY A 99 -16.66 16.35 11.53
N ALA A 100 -16.69 15.29 10.74
CA ALA A 100 -16.64 15.36 9.27
C ALA A 100 -17.41 14.20 8.60
N ALA A 101 -17.55 14.25 7.27
CA ALA A 101 -18.18 13.20 6.48
C ALA A 101 -17.37 11.89 6.52
N ALA A 102 -18.03 10.78 6.17
CA ALA A 102 -17.42 9.45 6.10
C ALA A 102 -16.28 9.40 5.07
N GLU A 103 -16.53 9.95 3.88
CA GLU A 103 -15.54 10.05 2.82
C GLU A 103 -14.67 11.29 3.03
N ASN A 104 -13.43 11.06 3.38
CA ASN A 104 -12.43 12.09 3.62
C ASN A 104 -11.01 11.51 3.47
N THR A 105 -9.98 12.34 3.52
CA THR A 105 -8.59 11.92 3.33
C THR A 105 -8.16 10.80 4.31
N PHE A 106 -8.68 10.80 5.55
CA PHE A 106 -8.34 9.74 6.50
C PHE A 106 -8.89 8.38 6.07
N SER A 107 -10.20 8.30 5.77
CA SER A 107 -10.83 7.05 5.30
C SER A 107 -10.26 6.59 3.94
N GLU A 108 -9.95 7.52 3.05
CA GLU A 108 -9.27 7.24 1.78
C GLU A 108 -7.93 6.53 2.01
N TYR A 109 -7.08 7.07 2.89
CA TYR A 109 -5.78 6.46 3.17
C TYR A 109 -5.89 5.18 4.03
N CYS A 110 -6.91 5.03 4.88
CA CYS A 110 -7.18 3.76 5.56
C CYS A 110 -7.48 2.63 4.56
N ARG A 111 -8.25 2.91 3.48
CA ARG A 111 -8.54 1.93 2.41
C ARG A 111 -7.32 1.46 1.63
N LYS A 112 -6.24 2.25 1.62
CA LYS A 112 -4.97 1.83 0.99
C LYS A 112 -4.26 0.72 1.77
N TYR A 113 -4.65 0.48 3.02
CA TYR A 113 -4.07 -0.56 3.88
C TYR A 113 -5.02 -1.71 4.16
N ALA A 114 -6.32 -1.46 4.25
CA ALA A 114 -7.30 -2.47 4.66
C ALA A 114 -8.68 -2.23 4.06
N ARG A 115 -9.48 -3.28 3.98
CA ARG A 115 -10.92 -3.16 3.73
C ARG A 115 -11.58 -2.58 4.96
N ILE A 116 -12.28 -1.46 4.78
CA ILE A 116 -12.95 -0.74 5.86
C ILE A 116 -14.40 -0.43 5.51
N THR A 117 -15.24 -0.28 6.55
CA THR A 117 -16.53 0.39 6.43
C THR A 117 -16.41 1.77 7.05
N ALA A 118 -16.68 2.82 6.27
CA ALA A 118 -16.53 4.21 6.72
C ALA A 118 -17.87 4.80 7.19
N TYR A 119 -17.85 5.47 8.32
CA TYR A 119 -18.95 6.21 8.91
C TYR A 119 -18.51 7.65 9.19
N GLY A 120 -19.42 8.62 9.01
CA GLY A 120 -19.11 10.02 9.29
C GLY A 120 -20.29 10.76 9.89
N PHE A 121 -20.01 11.55 10.91
CA PHE A 121 -21.00 12.32 11.64
C PHE A 121 -20.45 13.74 11.86
N THR A 122 -21.08 14.71 11.22
CA THR A 122 -20.69 16.12 11.33
C THR A 122 -21.22 16.77 12.62
N THR A 123 -22.32 16.23 13.12
CA THR A 123 -22.99 16.66 14.37
C THR A 123 -23.54 15.43 15.10
N GLY A 124 -23.84 15.55 16.40
CA GLY A 124 -24.47 14.50 17.21
C GLY A 124 -25.89 14.82 17.61
N PRO A 125 -26.57 13.88 18.26
CA PRO A 125 -26.13 12.54 18.66
C PRO A 125 -26.08 11.56 17.45
N ILE A 126 -25.27 10.50 17.58
CA ILE A 126 -25.24 9.42 16.59
C ILE A 126 -26.48 8.54 16.75
N PRO A 127 -27.20 8.18 15.68
CA PRO A 127 -28.33 7.25 15.76
C PRO A 127 -27.93 5.90 16.38
N ALA A 128 -28.72 5.39 17.32
CA ALA A 128 -28.44 4.14 18.02
C ALA A 128 -28.23 2.94 17.07
N ALA A 129 -29.00 2.88 15.97
CA ALA A 129 -28.82 1.85 14.96
C ALA A 129 -27.43 1.87 14.32
N LYS A 130 -26.84 3.07 14.12
CA LYS A 130 -25.48 3.23 13.57
C LYS A 130 -24.41 2.83 14.59
N ILE A 131 -24.61 3.16 15.86
CA ILE A 131 -23.73 2.67 16.94
C ILE A 131 -23.77 1.14 17.00
N ALA A 132 -24.95 0.53 16.95
CA ALA A 132 -25.08 -0.92 16.95
C ALA A 132 -24.43 -1.59 15.72
N GLU A 133 -24.45 -0.93 14.55
CA GLU A 133 -23.75 -1.38 13.34
C GLU A 133 -22.23 -1.31 13.52
N ILE A 134 -21.70 -0.18 13.98
CA ILE A 134 -20.27 0.03 14.26
C ILE A 134 -19.76 -1.01 15.26
N ASN A 135 -20.51 -1.26 16.32
CA ASN A 135 -20.13 -2.17 17.41
C ASN A 135 -20.10 -3.68 16.98
N LYS A 136 -20.58 -4.02 15.78
CA LYS A 136 -20.38 -5.36 15.17
C LYS A 136 -19.02 -5.56 14.54
N SER A 137 -18.18 -4.52 14.48
CA SER A 137 -16.83 -4.58 13.94
C SER A 137 -15.84 -5.12 14.97
N ASP A 138 -14.78 -5.78 14.52
CA ASP A 138 -13.71 -6.27 15.40
C ASP A 138 -12.80 -5.14 15.90
N LEU A 139 -12.69 -4.08 15.09
CA LEU A 139 -11.89 -2.89 15.36
C LEU A 139 -12.64 -1.63 14.94
N ALA A 140 -12.74 -0.65 15.82
CA ALA A 140 -13.13 0.71 15.48
C ALA A 140 -11.89 1.64 15.50
N ILE A 141 -11.68 2.35 14.39
CA ILE A 141 -10.69 3.42 14.25
C ILE A 141 -11.48 4.73 14.20
N VAL A 142 -11.39 5.53 15.24
CA VAL A 142 -12.23 6.73 15.40
C VAL A 142 -11.39 7.98 15.22
N LEU A 143 -11.62 8.68 14.11
CA LEU A 143 -11.08 10.02 13.89
C LEU A 143 -11.98 11.05 14.56
N VAL A 144 -11.41 11.89 15.43
CA VAL A 144 -12.09 12.98 16.13
C VAL A 144 -11.50 14.30 15.69
N THR A 145 -12.30 15.13 15.01
CA THR A 145 -11.89 16.46 14.53
C THR A 145 -12.59 17.60 15.27
N THR A 146 -13.31 17.29 16.35
CA THR A 146 -14.04 18.24 17.17
C THR A 146 -13.86 17.94 18.66
N SER A 147 -13.84 18.96 19.50
CA SER A 147 -13.79 18.85 20.97
C SER A 147 -15.16 18.96 21.62
N SER A 148 -16.25 18.87 20.87
CA SER A 148 -17.60 19.03 21.36
C SER A 148 -18.05 17.87 22.28
N SER A 149 -18.97 18.17 23.21
CA SER A 149 -19.47 17.19 24.18
C SER A 149 -20.16 15.98 23.53
N TRP A 150 -20.82 16.16 22.38
CA TRP A 150 -21.43 15.05 21.66
C TRP A 150 -20.39 14.05 21.14
N ALA A 151 -19.19 14.51 20.75
CA ALA A 151 -18.12 13.62 20.34
C ALA A 151 -17.61 12.77 21.50
N ALA A 152 -17.49 13.36 22.71
CA ALA A 152 -17.17 12.61 23.92
C ALA A 152 -18.24 11.56 24.25
N ALA A 153 -19.52 11.90 24.06
CA ALA A 153 -20.63 10.95 24.26
C ALA A 153 -20.59 9.81 23.22
N ALA A 154 -20.30 10.13 21.95
CA ALA A 154 -20.16 9.15 20.88
C ALA A 154 -19.00 8.17 21.14
N LEU A 155 -17.83 8.67 21.55
CA LEU A 155 -16.67 7.86 21.91
C LEU A 155 -16.99 6.81 22.99
N LYS A 156 -17.84 7.15 23.98
CA LYS A 156 -18.27 6.22 25.04
C LYS A 156 -19.21 5.13 24.55
N GLN A 157 -19.99 5.39 23.48
CA GLN A 157 -20.97 4.45 22.92
C GLN A 157 -20.33 3.44 21.96
N ILE A 158 -19.15 3.77 21.40
CA ILE A 158 -18.42 2.85 20.54
C ILE A 158 -17.74 1.80 21.45
N ASP A 159 -18.20 0.55 21.32
CA ASP A 159 -17.76 -0.56 22.14
C ASP A 159 -17.48 -1.81 21.29
N THR A 160 -16.39 -1.76 20.54
CA THR A 160 -15.83 -2.87 19.78
C THR A 160 -14.73 -3.57 20.58
N ARG A 161 -14.35 -4.79 20.17
CA ARG A 161 -13.28 -5.56 20.81
C ARG A 161 -11.96 -4.79 20.91
N SER A 162 -11.63 -4.02 19.89
CA SER A 162 -10.45 -3.16 19.86
C SER A 162 -10.83 -1.76 19.41
N LYS A 163 -10.25 -0.74 20.03
CA LYS A 163 -10.57 0.66 19.73
C LYS A 163 -9.30 1.50 19.60
N VAL A 164 -9.17 2.21 18.49
CA VAL A 164 -8.12 3.19 18.23
C VAL A 164 -8.76 4.56 18.08
N ALA A 165 -8.30 5.56 18.80
CA ALA A 165 -8.71 6.94 18.60
C ALA A 165 -7.58 7.75 17.96
N VAL A 166 -7.95 8.59 17.02
CA VAL A 166 -7.08 9.59 16.39
C VAL A 166 -7.73 10.95 16.62
N VAL A 167 -7.07 11.84 17.35
CA VAL A 167 -7.61 13.16 17.68
C VAL A 167 -6.83 14.21 16.89
N LEU A 168 -7.47 14.79 15.88
CA LEU A 168 -6.94 15.88 15.07
C LEU A 168 -7.63 17.19 15.46
N ALA A 169 -7.21 17.74 16.58
CA ALA A 169 -7.72 18.99 17.11
C ALA A 169 -6.65 19.66 17.99
N ASN A 170 -6.81 20.95 18.23
CA ASN A 170 -5.91 21.69 19.10
C ASN A 170 -5.78 21.03 20.48
N PRO A 171 -4.59 20.57 20.91
CA PRO A 171 -4.40 19.85 22.16
C PRO A 171 -4.89 20.59 23.41
N ILE A 172 -4.88 21.92 23.41
CA ILE A 172 -5.38 22.74 24.54
C ILE A 172 -6.90 22.55 24.75
N LYS A 173 -7.64 22.17 23.71
CA LYS A 173 -9.12 22.11 23.73
C LYS A 173 -9.68 20.70 23.91
N ILE A 174 -8.84 19.65 23.94
CA ILE A 174 -9.34 18.26 23.94
C ILE A 174 -9.45 17.62 25.33
N SER A 175 -9.20 18.33 26.41
CA SER A 175 -9.32 17.78 27.77
C SER A 175 -10.74 17.23 28.09
N GLY A 176 -11.78 17.78 27.46
CA GLY A 176 -13.16 17.28 27.58
C GLY A 176 -13.36 15.87 26.96
N LEU A 177 -12.43 15.38 26.14
CA LEU A 177 -12.47 14.05 25.56
C LEU A 177 -11.74 12.99 26.42
N SER A 178 -10.88 13.42 27.37
CA SER A 178 -9.95 12.55 28.09
C SER A 178 -10.63 11.35 28.75
N ALA A 179 -11.74 11.56 29.45
CA ALA A 179 -12.47 10.47 30.11
C ALA A 179 -13.05 9.44 29.12
N ALA A 180 -13.50 9.89 27.93
CA ALA A 180 -14.02 9.01 26.91
C ALA A 180 -12.90 8.21 26.20
N LEU A 181 -11.73 8.81 26.03
CA LEU A 181 -10.54 8.19 25.46
C LEU A 181 -9.91 7.14 26.40
N GLY A 182 -10.29 7.12 27.67
CA GLY A 182 -9.78 6.16 28.67
C GLY A 182 -10.00 4.71 28.32
N SER A 183 -11.03 4.37 27.54
CA SER A 183 -11.35 3.00 27.11
C SER A 183 -10.72 2.58 25.76
N TYR A 184 -9.94 3.46 25.12
CA TYR A 184 -9.29 3.17 23.84
C TYR A 184 -7.90 2.58 24.06
N GLY A 185 -7.62 1.42 23.45
CA GLY A 185 -6.34 0.74 23.57
C GLY A 185 -5.19 1.49 22.88
N ALA A 186 -5.48 2.30 21.85
CA ALA A 186 -4.49 3.21 21.26
C ALA A 186 -5.08 4.59 21.03
N VAL A 187 -4.27 5.63 21.30
CA VAL A 187 -4.65 7.03 21.11
C VAL A 187 -3.51 7.78 20.45
N LEU A 188 -3.78 8.27 19.24
CA LEU A 188 -2.92 9.21 18.50
C LEU A 188 -3.46 10.63 18.61
N VAL A 189 -2.57 11.60 18.75
CA VAL A 189 -2.92 13.03 18.78
C VAL A 189 -2.14 13.77 17.71
N GLY A 190 -2.84 14.60 16.92
CA GLY A 190 -2.26 15.57 16.00
C GLY A 190 -2.75 16.98 16.33
N GLY A 191 -2.00 17.99 15.91
CA GLY A 191 -2.23 19.39 16.34
C GLY A 191 -3.40 20.08 15.64
N ASP A 192 -3.83 19.61 14.46
CA ASP A 192 -4.85 20.28 13.65
C ASP A 192 -5.53 19.30 12.67
N ASP A 193 -6.71 19.67 12.17
CA ASP A 193 -7.48 18.90 11.20
C ASP A 193 -7.25 19.42 9.77
N ILE A 194 -6.12 19.10 9.18
CA ILE A 194 -5.79 19.37 7.77
C ILE A 194 -5.58 18.06 6.97
N LYS A 195 -5.66 18.13 5.66
CA LYS A 195 -5.49 16.94 4.79
C LYS A 195 -4.20 16.18 5.07
N ALA A 196 -3.08 16.88 5.24
CA ALA A 196 -1.78 16.27 5.53
C ALA A 196 -1.80 15.51 6.88
N MET A 197 -2.44 16.06 7.91
CA MET A 197 -2.58 15.39 9.21
C MET A 197 -3.48 14.15 9.12
N ARG A 198 -4.59 14.21 8.38
CA ARG A 198 -5.46 13.04 8.14
C ARG A 198 -4.71 11.92 7.41
N LYS A 199 -3.89 12.28 6.40
CA LYS A 199 -3.02 11.34 5.68
C LYS A 199 -1.98 10.72 6.62
N ALA A 200 -1.27 11.55 7.40
CA ALA A 200 -0.25 11.09 8.36
C ALA A 200 -0.88 10.18 9.42
N ALA A 201 -2.04 10.55 9.97
CA ALA A 201 -2.75 9.78 10.97
C ALA A 201 -3.17 8.39 10.48
N ALA A 202 -3.71 8.27 9.27
CA ALA A 202 -4.04 6.96 8.68
C ALA A 202 -2.77 6.11 8.52
N GLN A 203 -1.69 6.69 8.00
CA GLN A 203 -0.41 5.99 7.86
C GLN A 203 0.16 5.55 9.22
N ALA A 204 0.07 6.40 10.25
CA ALA A 204 0.52 6.07 11.60
C ALA A 204 -0.24 4.87 12.18
N VAL A 205 -1.57 4.84 12.05
CA VAL A 205 -2.41 3.73 12.50
C VAL A 205 -2.02 2.41 11.87
N PHE A 206 -1.67 2.42 10.57
CA PHE A 206 -1.35 1.20 9.82
C PHE A 206 0.17 0.93 9.71
N GLY A 207 1.03 1.76 10.32
CA GLY A 207 2.48 1.57 10.30
C GLY A 207 3.16 1.95 8.99
N GLY A 208 2.59 2.90 8.23
CA GLY A 208 3.20 3.45 7.02
C GLY A 208 4.20 4.58 7.30
N ILE A 209 4.24 5.09 8.51
CA ILE A 209 5.21 6.10 9.00
C ILE A 209 5.66 5.78 10.41
N ASP A 210 6.85 6.28 10.78
CA ASP A 210 7.28 6.34 12.16
C ASP A 210 6.47 7.40 12.92
N VAL A 211 6.19 7.15 14.20
CA VAL A 211 5.58 8.12 15.11
C VAL A 211 6.56 8.37 16.23
N THR A 212 7.15 9.55 16.27
CA THR A 212 8.18 9.93 17.26
C THR A 212 7.86 11.25 17.97
N GLY A 213 6.71 11.84 17.67
CA GLY A 213 6.26 13.10 18.25
C GLY A 213 6.05 13.02 19.76
N ARG A 214 6.08 14.18 20.39
CA ARG A 214 5.83 14.33 21.83
C ARG A 214 4.79 15.43 22.07
N MET A 215 3.98 15.25 23.10
CA MET A 215 2.94 16.22 23.46
C MET A 215 3.57 17.60 23.72
N PRO A 216 3.17 18.65 22.96
CA PRO A 216 3.73 19.99 23.13
C PRO A 216 3.14 20.73 24.33
N VAL A 217 2.06 20.22 24.90
CA VAL A 217 1.37 20.75 26.08
C VAL A 217 0.79 19.61 26.90
N ALA A 218 0.60 19.80 28.18
CA ALA A 218 -0.15 18.86 29.01
C ALA A 218 -1.63 18.93 28.69
N VAL A 219 -2.27 17.76 28.60
CA VAL A 219 -3.73 17.62 28.46
C VAL A 219 -4.25 16.88 29.70
N PRO A 220 -4.96 17.56 30.61
CA PRO A 220 -5.45 16.97 31.84
C PRO A 220 -6.25 15.67 31.58
N GLY A 221 -5.93 14.60 32.31
CA GLY A 221 -6.59 13.31 32.19
C GLY A 221 -6.25 12.51 30.93
N LEU A 222 -5.37 13.02 30.03
CA LEU A 222 -4.93 12.32 28.83
C LEU A 222 -3.41 12.08 28.82
N ALA A 223 -2.60 13.16 28.85
CA ALA A 223 -1.16 13.05 28.72
C ALA A 223 -0.43 14.27 29.31
N PRO A 224 0.71 14.10 30.00
CA PRO A 224 1.57 15.22 30.42
C PRO A 224 2.34 15.83 29.25
N LEU A 225 2.93 17.00 29.47
CA LEU A 225 3.91 17.62 28.56
C LEU A 225 5.06 16.63 28.26
N GLY A 226 5.44 16.50 27.01
CA GLY A 226 6.52 15.62 26.59
C GLY A 226 6.14 14.13 26.49
N ALA A 227 4.92 13.75 26.81
CA ALA A 227 4.44 12.37 26.67
C ALA A 227 4.40 11.94 25.21
N GLY A 228 4.63 10.66 24.98
CA GLY A 228 4.56 10.01 23.67
C GLY A 228 5.41 8.76 23.64
N SER A 229 4.95 7.75 22.91
CA SER A 229 5.67 6.50 22.64
C SER A 229 6.06 6.43 21.18
N ASP A 230 7.20 5.86 20.89
CA ASP A 230 7.66 5.66 19.52
C ASP A 230 6.96 4.47 18.89
N ILE A 231 6.56 4.60 17.63
CA ILE A 231 6.07 3.52 16.78
C ILE A 231 6.95 3.48 15.54
N VAL A 232 7.53 2.32 15.28
CA VAL A 232 8.35 2.08 14.09
C VAL A 232 7.45 1.68 12.92
N CYS A 233 7.72 2.22 11.74
CA CYS A 233 7.00 1.85 10.53
C CYS A 233 7.24 0.37 10.18
N THR A 234 6.19 -0.31 9.73
CA THR A 234 6.23 -1.75 9.40
C THR A 234 5.69 -2.02 7.99
N ARG A 235 5.21 -1.00 7.31
CA ARG A 235 4.63 -1.08 5.95
C ARG A 235 5.08 0.10 5.10
N LEU A 236 4.90 -0.02 3.79
CA LEU A 236 5.10 1.10 2.89
C LEU A 236 4.15 2.25 3.24
N GLY A 237 4.71 3.46 3.32
CA GLY A 237 3.93 4.68 3.41
C GLY A 237 3.57 5.22 2.02
N TYR A 238 2.85 6.35 1.98
CA TYR A 238 2.47 7.04 0.75
C TYR A 238 3.05 8.46 0.77
N ALA A 239 3.70 8.85 -0.32
CA ALA A 239 4.29 10.19 -0.47
C ALA A 239 4.11 10.72 -1.90
N SER A 240 4.39 12.01 -2.10
CA SER A 240 4.55 12.58 -3.43
C SER A 240 5.85 12.10 -4.09
N PRO A 241 5.95 12.05 -5.43
CA PRO A 241 7.17 11.65 -6.13
C PRO A 241 8.39 12.46 -5.70
N GLN A 242 8.27 13.78 -5.57
CA GLN A 242 9.36 14.67 -5.17
C GLN A 242 9.86 14.42 -3.75
N ALA A 243 9.01 14.01 -2.82
CA ALA A 243 9.39 13.70 -1.44
C ALA A 243 10.42 12.57 -1.36
N VAL A 244 10.45 11.68 -2.36
CA VAL A 244 11.40 10.57 -2.46
C VAL A 244 12.45 10.78 -3.56
N GLY A 245 12.54 12.01 -4.12
CA GLY A 245 13.53 12.38 -5.13
C GLY A 245 13.23 11.83 -6.53
N LEU A 246 11.96 11.72 -6.89
CA LEU A 246 11.48 11.42 -8.23
C LEU A 246 10.90 12.67 -8.88
N ASP A 247 10.78 12.64 -10.22
CA ASP A 247 10.19 13.71 -11.00
C ASP A 247 8.74 13.97 -10.54
N PRO A 248 8.37 15.23 -10.20
CA PRO A 248 6.99 15.58 -9.84
C PRO A 248 5.95 15.18 -10.90
N ASP A 249 6.36 15.17 -12.17
CA ASP A 249 5.52 14.79 -13.31
C ASP A 249 5.36 13.27 -13.50
N LEU A 250 5.98 12.44 -12.67
CA LEU A 250 6.00 10.98 -12.82
C LEU A 250 4.58 10.41 -12.96
N THR A 251 3.68 10.79 -12.07
CA THR A 251 2.29 10.29 -12.08
C THR A 251 1.60 10.61 -13.40
N ARG A 252 1.70 11.85 -13.87
CA ARG A 252 1.10 12.29 -15.13
C ARG A 252 1.67 11.54 -16.35
N ARG A 253 2.98 11.26 -16.34
CA ARG A 253 3.65 10.50 -17.42
C ARG A 253 3.18 9.05 -17.43
N ILE A 254 3.07 8.41 -16.27
CA ILE A 254 2.54 7.05 -16.14
C ILE A 254 1.09 6.99 -16.60
N ASP A 255 0.23 7.92 -16.16
CA ASP A 255 -1.16 8.03 -16.59
C ASP A 255 -1.27 8.12 -18.12
N SER A 256 -0.43 8.94 -18.73
CA SER A 256 -0.43 9.11 -20.20
C SER A 256 -0.06 7.80 -20.92
N ILE A 257 0.99 7.11 -20.47
CA ILE A 257 1.46 5.86 -21.08
C ILE A 257 0.42 4.75 -20.89
N ALA A 258 -0.08 4.57 -19.68
CA ALA A 258 -1.04 3.51 -19.37
C ALA A 258 -2.36 3.68 -20.14
N ARG A 259 -2.90 4.91 -20.19
CA ARG A 259 -4.12 5.21 -20.96
C ARG A 259 -3.91 5.05 -22.47
N ALA A 260 -2.75 5.43 -23.01
CA ALA A 260 -2.43 5.22 -24.43
C ALA A 260 -2.37 3.74 -24.78
N GLY A 261 -1.79 2.89 -23.91
CA GLY A 261 -1.76 1.44 -24.10
C GLY A 261 -3.15 0.82 -24.13
N VAL A 262 -4.03 1.21 -23.20
CA VAL A 262 -5.44 0.78 -23.19
C VAL A 262 -6.17 1.26 -24.44
N ALA A 263 -6.02 2.54 -24.80
CA ALA A 263 -6.71 3.14 -25.96
C ALA A 263 -6.27 2.50 -27.30
N SER A 264 -5.00 2.14 -27.44
CA SER A 264 -4.49 1.43 -28.63
C SER A 264 -4.86 -0.05 -28.67
N GLY A 265 -5.45 -0.60 -27.61
CA GLY A 265 -5.79 -2.02 -27.50
C GLY A 265 -4.58 -2.93 -27.29
N ALA A 266 -3.44 -2.39 -26.86
CA ALA A 266 -2.24 -3.18 -26.56
C ALA A 266 -2.50 -4.13 -25.37
N TYR A 267 -3.30 -3.69 -24.40
CA TYR A 267 -3.83 -4.47 -23.27
C TYR A 267 -5.19 -3.90 -22.85
N PRO A 268 -6.08 -4.71 -22.24
CA PRO A 268 -7.41 -4.25 -21.83
C PRO A 268 -7.35 -3.33 -20.61
N GLY A 269 -6.44 -3.58 -19.69
CA GLY A 269 -6.21 -2.80 -18.48
C GLY A 269 -4.94 -3.19 -17.77
N CYS A 270 -4.55 -2.41 -16.77
CA CYS A 270 -3.36 -2.67 -15.95
C CYS A 270 -3.43 -1.96 -14.59
N GLN A 271 -2.63 -2.43 -13.64
CA GLN A 271 -2.28 -1.71 -12.42
C GLN A 271 -0.82 -1.28 -12.49
N VAL A 272 -0.52 -0.11 -11.92
CA VAL A 272 0.84 0.41 -11.80
C VAL A 272 1.08 0.85 -10.37
N VAL A 273 2.06 0.23 -9.73
CA VAL A 273 2.54 0.62 -8.39
C VAL A 273 4.00 1.00 -8.49
N VAL A 274 4.35 2.19 -8.03
CA VAL A 274 5.75 2.65 -7.93
C VAL A 274 6.03 3.02 -6.50
N ALA A 275 7.07 2.40 -5.94
CA ALA A 275 7.55 2.70 -4.59
C ALA A 275 9.04 3.05 -4.60
N ARG A 276 9.45 3.99 -3.76
CA ARG A 276 10.85 4.36 -3.54
C ARG A 276 11.05 4.78 -2.09
N ARG A 277 12.17 4.36 -1.48
CA ARG A 277 12.53 4.70 -0.10
C ARG A 277 11.43 4.38 0.92
N GLY A 278 10.78 3.21 0.76
CA GLY A 278 9.69 2.80 1.65
C GLY A 278 8.36 3.54 1.45
N ARG A 279 8.21 4.33 0.36
CA ARG A 279 6.99 5.11 0.08
C ARG A 279 6.42 4.76 -1.29
N VAL A 280 5.14 4.48 -1.36
CA VAL A 280 4.37 4.37 -2.60
C VAL A 280 4.09 5.78 -3.12
N VAL A 281 4.43 6.03 -4.37
CA VAL A 281 4.25 7.33 -5.04
C VAL A 281 3.26 7.27 -6.20
N VAL A 282 3.06 6.08 -6.75
CA VAL A 282 2.01 5.79 -7.73
C VAL A 282 1.33 4.50 -7.30
N ASP A 283 0.00 4.50 -7.30
CA ASP A 283 -0.86 3.37 -7.03
C ASP A 283 -2.14 3.63 -7.84
N ALA A 284 -2.18 3.10 -9.05
CA ALA A 284 -3.21 3.43 -10.03
C ALA A 284 -3.65 2.21 -10.84
N ALA A 285 -4.93 2.20 -11.20
CA ALA A 285 -5.57 1.18 -12.02
C ALA A 285 -6.15 1.82 -13.29
N TYR A 286 -6.07 1.12 -14.42
CA TYR A 286 -6.47 1.63 -15.73
C TYR A 286 -7.20 0.56 -16.52
N GLY A 287 -8.24 0.98 -17.26
CA GLY A 287 -8.95 0.13 -18.22
C GLY A 287 -9.80 -0.95 -17.57
N LYS A 288 -9.92 -2.09 -18.23
CA LYS A 288 -10.86 -3.16 -17.89
C LYS A 288 -10.14 -4.50 -17.77
N LEU A 289 -10.77 -5.48 -17.10
CA LEU A 289 -10.25 -6.86 -16.99
C LEU A 289 -10.12 -7.50 -18.37
N GLU A 290 -11.13 -7.28 -19.21
CA GLU A 290 -11.20 -7.73 -20.59
C GLU A 290 -12.02 -6.73 -21.42
N ARG A 291 -12.03 -6.88 -22.76
CA ARG A 291 -12.80 -6.01 -23.63
C ARG A 291 -14.30 -6.08 -23.30
N GLY A 292 -14.88 -4.97 -22.86
CA GLY A 292 -16.29 -4.88 -22.42
C GLY A 292 -16.57 -5.39 -21.01
N GLY A 293 -15.56 -5.88 -20.28
CA GLY A 293 -15.68 -6.39 -18.92
C GLY A 293 -15.70 -5.30 -17.84
N ALA A 294 -15.57 -5.73 -16.57
CA ALA A 294 -15.49 -4.87 -15.41
C ALA A 294 -14.19 -4.04 -15.40
N ASP A 295 -14.21 -2.94 -14.68
CA ASP A 295 -13.03 -2.08 -14.53
C ASP A 295 -11.92 -2.74 -13.69
N VAL A 296 -10.67 -2.49 -14.05
CA VAL A 296 -9.53 -2.82 -13.18
C VAL A 296 -9.55 -1.91 -11.97
N THR A 297 -9.37 -2.49 -10.80
CA THR A 297 -9.33 -1.77 -9.51
C THR A 297 -8.03 -2.09 -8.77
N GLY A 298 -7.76 -1.41 -7.67
CA GLY A 298 -6.64 -1.72 -6.77
C GLY A 298 -6.71 -3.13 -6.15
N GLU A 299 -7.87 -3.79 -6.19
CA GLU A 299 -8.08 -5.14 -5.67
C GLU A 299 -8.08 -6.22 -6.76
N THR A 300 -7.83 -5.85 -8.02
CA THR A 300 -7.76 -6.82 -9.11
C THR A 300 -6.58 -7.77 -8.91
N LEU A 301 -6.87 -9.07 -8.98
CA LEU A 301 -5.85 -10.10 -8.89
C LEU A 301 -5.30 -10.41 -10.29
N TYR A 302 -3.99 -10.58 -10.36
CA TYR A 302 -3.26 -10.95 -11.59
C TYR A 302 -2.52 -12.25 -11.38
N ASP A 303 -2.48 -13.08 -12.43
CA ASP A 303 -1.47 -14.13 -12.54
C ASP A 303 -0.11 -13.43 -12.71
N VAL A 304 0.76 -13.62 -11.74
CA VAL A 304 2.10 -13.00 -11.74
C VAL A 304 3.14 -13.86 -12.44
N ALA A 305 2.73 -14.99 -13.02
CA ALA A 305 3.56 -15.89 -13.81
C ALA A 305 4.92 -16.16 -13.14
N SER A 306 6.02 -15.93 -13.82
CA SER A 306 7.37 -16.20 -13.29
C SER A 306 7.82 -15.31 -12.12
N MET A 307 7.12 -14.23 -11.80
CA MET A 307 7.41 -13.51 -10.56
C MET A 307 7.19 -14.38 -9.32
N THR A 308 6.33 -15.42 -9.42
CA THR A 308 6.14 -16.45 -8.39
C THR A 308 7.46 -17.07 -7.94
N LYS A 309 8.44 -17.24 -8.84
CA LYS A 309 9.75 -17.77 -8.51
C LYS A 309 10.47 -16.94 -7.45
N ALA A 310 10.47 -15.62 -7.61
CA ALA A 310 11.13 -14.71 -6.68
C ALA A 310 10.29 -14.46 -5.42
N THR A 311 8.97 -14.31 -5.56
CA THR A 311 8.10 -13.89 -4.45
C THR A 311 7.60 -15.04 -3.57
N ALA A 312 7.53 -16.26 -4.10
CA ALA A 312 7.07 -17.43 -3.34
C ALA A 312 8.17 -18.50 -3.23
N THR A 313 8.72 -19.00 -4.36
CA THR A 313 9.66 -20.11 -4.32
C THR A 313 10.95 -19.73 -3.59
N VAL A 314 11.60 -18.63 -3.98
CA VAL A 314 12.83 -18.17 -3.31
C VAL A 314 12.57 -17.81 -1.85
N ALA A 315 11.46 -17.14 -1.54
CA ALA A 315 11.11 -16.82 -0.15
C ALA A 315 10.90 -18.09 0.70
N GLY A 316 10.24 -19.12 0.15
CA GLY A 316 10.09 -20.42 0.79
C GLY A 316 11.44 -21.13 1.00
N LEU A 317 12.32 -21.06 0.00
CA LEU A 317 13.68 -21.62 0.11
C LEU A 317 14.54 -20.86 1.12
N MET A 318 14.43 -19.54 1.22
CA MET A 318 15.12 -18.76 2.27
C MET A 318 14.71 -19.23 3.66
N LYS A 319 13.42 -19.42 3.88
CA LYS A 319 12.89 -19.93 5.15
C LYS A 319 13.41 -21.36 5.42
N ALA A 320 13.36 -22.25 4.44
CA ALA A 320 13.86 -23.62 4.58
C ALA A 320 15.38 -23.65 4.85
N TYR A 321 16.13 -22.74 4.26
CA TYR A 321 17.57 -22.60 4.52
C TYR A 321 17.85 -22.13 5.95
N ASP A 322 17.11 -21.11 6.44
CA ASP A 322 17.23 -20.63 7.82
C ASP A 322 16.87 -21.71 8.85
N GLU A 323 15.94 -22.60 8.51
CA GLU A 323 15.56 -23.75 9.32
C GLU A 323 16.53 -24.94 9.20
N GLY A 324 17.55 -24.82 8.35
CA GLY A 324 18.57 -25.87 8.15
C GLY A 324 18.07 -27.11 7.40
N LEU A 325 16.96 -27.00 6.65
CA LEU A 325 16.35 -28.11 5.92
C LEU A 325 17.13 -28.50 4.65
N PHE A 326 17.95 -27.62 4.12
CA PHE A 326 18.84 -27.90 3.00
C PHE A 326 20.06 -26.98 3.00
N ARG A 327 21.08 -27.36 2.24
CA ARG A 327 22.30 -26.57 1.98
C ARG A 327 22.40 -26.24 0.50
N LEU A 328 22.99 -25.10 0.18
CA LEU A 328 23.12 -24.63 -1.20
C LEU A 328 24.03 -25.51 -2.06
N ASP A 329 24.97 -26.22 -1.45
CA ASP A 329 25.99 -27.02 -2.13
C ASP A 329 25.74 -28.54 -2.08
N ASP A 330 24.66 -28.97 -1.45
CA ASP A 330 24.30 -30.40 -1.42
C ASP A 330 23.82 -30.89 -2.78
N PRO A 331 24.02 -32.15 -3.13
CA PRO A 331 23.44 -32.75 -4.33
C PRO A 331 21.91 -32.73 -4.26
N ILE A 332 21.25 -32.30 -5.34
CA ILE A 332 19.77 -32.21 -5.38
C ILE A 332 19.11 -33.58 -5.20
N SER A 333 19.79 -34.67 -5.57
CA SER A 333 19.33 -36.06 -5.38
C SER A 333 19.10 -36.41 -3.89
N GLN A 334 19.75 -35.70 -2.97
CA GLN A 334 19.52 -35.85 -1.55
C GLN A 334 18.10 -35.42 -1.15
N TYR A 335 17.51 -34.46 -1.88
CA TYR A 335 16.18 -33.90 -1.61
C TYR A 335 15.12 -34.45 -2.58
N ILE A 336 15.54 -34.90 -3.76
CA ILE A 336 14.68 -35.46 -4.81
C ILE A 336 15.27 -36.82 -5.20
N PRO A 337 14.90 -37.91 -4.49
CA PRO A 337 15.48 -39.25 -4.72
C PRO A 337 15.33 -39.77 -6.17
N GLU A 338 14.29 -39.32 -6.88
CA GLU A 338 14.05 -39.68 -8.27
C GLU A 338 15.16 -39.22 -9.23
N LEU A 339 16.07 -38.37 -8.80
CA LEU A 339 17.20 -37.86 -9.55
C LEU A 339 18.51 -38.65 -9.28
N THR A 340 18.55 -39.60 -8.34
CA THR A 340 19.76 -40.27 -7.87
C THR A 340 20.52 -40.97 -9.01
N ASP A 341 19.79 -41.64 -9.91
CA ASP A 341 20.42 -42.38 -11.04
C ASP A 341 20.35 -41.61 -12.37
N THR A 342 20.32 -40.29 -12.30
CA THR A 342 20.25 -39.42 -13.49
C THR A 342 21.47 -38.52 -13.62
N GLU A 343 21.70 -37.94 -14.80
CA GLU A 343 22.75 -36.92 -15.01
C GLU A 343 22.56 -35.64 -14.16
N LYS A 344 21.45 -35.55 -13.41
CA LYS A 344 21.09 -34.43 -12.54
C LYS A 344 21.41 -34.66 -11.06
N SER A 345 21.87 -35.89 -10.71
CA SER A 345 22.10 -36.26 -9.29
C SER A 345 22.95 -35.26 -8.54
N ASP A 346 24.00 -34.76 -9.17
CA ASP A 346 24.99 -33.85 -8.55
C ASP A 346 24.70 -32.35 -8.80
N LEU A 347 23.55 -32.00 -9.39
CA LEU A 347 23.15 -30.61 -9.42
C LEU A 347 22.91 -30.10 -8.02
N THR A 348 23.22 -28.84 -7.78
CA THR A 348 23.04 -28.22 -6.46
C THR A 348 21.89 -27.20 -6.47
N PRO A 349 21.25 -26.93 -5.31
CA PRO A 349 20.31 -25.83 -5.17
C PRO A 349 20.87 -24.49 -5.66
N SER A 350 22.17 -24.22 -5.41
CA SER A 350 22.84 -23.03 -5.94
C SER A 350 22.79 -22.94 -7.46
N GLN A 351 23.12 -24.03 -8.17
CA GLN A 351 23.08 -24.06 -9.65
C GLN A 351 21.66 -23.88 -10.20
N LEU A 352 20.64 -24.40 -9.51
CA LEU A 352 19.24 -24.18 -9.88
C LEU A 352 18.86 -22.70 -9.70
N LEU A 353 19.15 -22.11 -8.54
CA LEU A 353 18.83 -20.72 -8.21
C LEU A 353 19.52 -19.73 -9.16
N TYR A 354 20.76 -19.99 -9.57
CA TYR A 354 21.49 -19.15 -10.52
C TYR A 354 21.21 -19.48 -11.99
N HIS A 355 20.28 -20.42 -12.28
CA HIS A 355 20.00 -20.87 -13.67
C HIS A 355 21.22 -21.44 -14.40
N GLU A 356 22.10 -22.13 -13.69
CA GLU A 356 23.33 -22.73 -14.17
C GLU A 356 23.25 -24.27 -14.21
N SER A 357 22.07 -24.84 -14.06
CA SER A 357 21.83 -26.27 -14.03
C SER A 357 22.01 -26.97 -15.39
N GLY A 358 21.90 -26.22 -16.50
CA GLY A 358 21.84 -26.82 -17.84
C GLY A 358 20.45 -27.34 -18.22
N MET A 359 19.44 -27.22 -17.38
CA MET A 359 18.07 -27.65 -17.67
C MET A 359 17.50 -26.91 -18.90
N PRO A 360 16.63 -27.54 -19.71
CA PRO A 360 15.93 -26.87 -20.79
C PRO A 360 15.05 -25.74 -20.22
N ALA A 361 14.78 -24.74 -21.05
CA ALA A 361 14.03 -23.55 -20.59
C ALA A 361 12.59 -23.88 -20.13
N ILE A 362 11.92 -24.80 -20.86
CA ILE A 362 10.54 -25.22 -20.60
C ILE A 362 10.34 -26.67 -21.08
N ILE A 363 9.30 -27.32 -20.53
CA ILE A 363 8.73 -28.54 -21.14
C ILE A 363 7.41 -28.13 -21.83
N ASN A 364 7.19 -28.66 -23.01
CA ASN A 364 5.95 -28.43 -23.71
C ASN A 364 4.83 -29.36 -23.14
N VAL A 365 4.12 -28.88 -22.15
CA VAL A 365 3.04 -29.61 -21.48
C VAL A 365 1.94 -30.02 -22.46
N SER A 366 1.62 -29.20 -23.47
CA SER A 366 0.64 -29.58 -24.51
C SER A 366 1.04 -30.84 -25.23
N LYS A 367 2.36 -31.04 -25.49
CA LYS A 367 2.83 -32.33 -26.10
C LYS A 367 2.67 -33.50 -25.13
N VAL A 368 2.83 -33.29 -23.84
CA VAL A 368 2.64 -34.35 -22.83
C VAL A 368 1.18 -34.79 -22.78
N MET A 369 0.26 -33.85 -22.93
CA MET A 369 -1.18 -34.09 -22.87
C MET A 369 -1.79 -34.65 -24.15
N MET A 370 -1.08 -34.57 -25.29
CA MET A 370 -1.56 -35.09 -26.56
C MET A 370 -1.05 -36.52 -26.81
N ASP A 371 -1.93 -37.37 -27.33
CA ASP A 371 -1.58 -38.72 -27.77
C ASP A 371 -0.66 -38.65 -29.02
N PRO A 372 0.62 -39.03 -28.89
CA PRO A 372 1.56 -38.94 -30.00
C PRO A 372 1.19 -39.86 -31.17
N ALA A 373 0.40 -40.90 -30.95
CA ALA A 373 -0.06 -41.80 -32.03
C ALA A 373 -1.21 -41.18 -32.83
N SER A 374 -1.89 -40.12 -32.31
CA SER A 374 -3.05 -39.53 -32.97
C SER A 374 -2.69 -38.54 -34.08
N TYR A 375 -1.46 -38.08 -34.19
CA TYR A 375 -1.06 -37.05 -35.14
C TYR A 375 0.37 -37.22 -35.65
N THR A 376 0.65 -36.63 -36.81
CA THR A 376 1.99 -36.51 -37.38
C THR A 376 2.36 -35.04 -37.55
N GLY A 377 3.66 -34.73 -37.45
CA GLY A 377 4.18 -33.37 -37.57
C GLY A 377 3.98 -32.50 -36.32
N PRO A 378 4.14 -31.18 -36.42
CA PRO A 378 4.01 -30.28 -35.28
C PRO A 378 2.57 -30.17 -34.79
N LEU A 379 2.36 -29.88 -33.48
CA LEU A 379 1.02 -29.63 -32.91
C LEU A 379 0.38 -28.37 -33.46
N THR A 380 1.17 -27.36 -33.82
CA THR A 380 0.67 -26.08 -34.35
C THR A 380 1.49 -25.60 -35.54
N LYS A 381 0.85 -24.82 -36.42
CA LYS A 381 1.46 -24.09 -37.53
C LYS A 381 1.02 -22.64 -37.59
N GLY A 382 1.80 -21.76 -38.15
CA GLY A 382 1.52 -20.34 -38.32
C GLY A 382 0.50 -20.02 -39.45
N ARG A 383 0.15 -21.02 -40.27
CA ARG A 383 -0.79 -20.89 -41.38
C ARG A 383 -1.86 -21.98 -41.32
N GLN A 384 -3.09 -21.64 -41.71
CA GLN A 384 -4.15 -22.62 -41.90
C GLN A 384 -3.85 -23.50 -43.10
N THR A 385 -4.00 -24.82 -42.93
CA THR A 385 -3.89 -25.83 -44.01
C THR A 385 -4.90 -26.95 -43.74
N ALA A 386 -5.10 -27.88 -44.71
CA ALA A 386 -6.04 -29.00 -44.56
C ALA A 386 -5.82 -29.80 -43.26
N GLY A 387 -4.59 -30.05 -42.84
CA GLY A 387 -4.27 -30.76 -41.59
C GLY A 387 -4.17 -29.86 -40.34
N TYR A 388 -4.34 -28.55 -40.48
CA TYR A 388 -4.22 -27.55 -39.39
C TYR A 388 -5.37 -26.54 -39.50
N GLY A 389 -6.61 -27.03 -39.32
CA GLY A 389 -7.84 -26.26 -39.47
C GLY A 389 -8.31 -25.53 -38.20
N ILE A 390 -7.86 -25.98 -37.03
CA ILE A 390 -8.33 -25.47 -35.74
C ILE A 390 -7.57 -24.18 -35.41
N ARG A 391 -8.26 -23.04 -35.51
CA ARG A 391 -7.66 -21.75 -35.10
C ARG A 391 -7.57 -21.65 -33.57
N ILE A 392 -6.36 -21.59 -33.02
CA ILE A 392 -6.09 -21.46 -31.58
C ILE A 392 -5.88 -19.98 -31.22
N ALA A 393 -5.11 -19.25 -32.03
CA ALA A 393 -4.84 -17.83 -31.84
C ALA A 393 -4.57 -17.16 -33.20
N SER A 394 -4.28 -15.85 -33.21
CA SER A 394 -3.81 -15.18 -34.43
C SER A 394 -2.54 -15.85 -34.93
N ARG A 395 -2.58 -16.33 -36.17
CA ARG A 395 -1.46 -17.07 -36.82
C ARG A 395 -1.04 -18.34 -36.07
N VAL A 396 -1.95 -18.99 -35.32
CA VAL A 396 -1.69 -20.28 -34.66
C VAL A 396 -2.84 -21.23 -34.95
N TYR A 397 -2.55 -22.30 -35.69
CA TYR A 397 -3.51 -23.32 -36.10
C TYR A 397 -3.10 -24.69 -35.58
N GLY A 398 -4.01 -25.34 -34.87
CA GLY A 398 -3.81 -26.68 -34.30
C GLY A 398 -3.92 -27.79 -35.31
N ASN A 399 -3.16 -28.87 -35.08
CA ASN A 399 -3.24 -30.11 -35.86
C ASN A 399 -4.62 -30.75 -35.64
N SER A 400 -5.36 -30.92 -36.74
CA SER A 400 -6.75 -31.40 -36.70
C SER A 400 -6.89 -32.87 -36.27
N SER A 401 -5.81 -33.65 -36.38
CA SER A 401 -5.77 -35.06 -36.00
C SER A 401 -5.39 -35.28 -34.53
N ALA A 402 -4.75 -34.29 -33.90
CA ALA A 402 -4.27 -34.42 -32.52
C ALA A 402 -5.43 -34.69 -31.54
N ARG A 403 -5.26 -35.69 -30.70
CA ARG A 403 -6.23 -36.09 -29.65
C ARG A 403 -5.56 -36.00 -28.28
N MET A 404 -6.34 -35.68 -27.29
CA MET A 404 -5.87 -35.67 -25.90
C MET A 404 -5.74 -37.09 -25.36
N ARG A 405 -4.74 -37.30 -24.55
CA ARG A 405 -4.54 -38.54 -23.79
C ARG A 405 -5.61 -38.65 -22.71
N ARG A 406 -6.45 -39.69 -22.81
CA ARG A 406 -7.54 -39.95 -21.86
C ARG A 406 -7.10 -40.72 -20.61
N ASP A 407 -5.89 -41.27 -20.63
CA ASP A 407 -5.26 -41.95 -19.50
C ASP A 407 -4.76 -40.96 -18.41
N ILE A 408 -4.54 -39.69 -18.79
CA ILE A 408 -4.02 -38.65 -17.85
C ILE A 408 -4.90 -37.39 -17.78
N THR A 409 -5.90 -37.25 -18.64
CA THR A 409 -6.83 -36.12 -18.67
C THR A 409 -8.28 -36.56 -18.91
N SER A 410 -9.26 -35.73 -18.52
CA SER A 410 -10.66 -35.92 -18.82
C SER A 410 -11.35 -34.62 -19.26
N LEU A 411 -12.58 -34.69 -19.84
CA LEU A 411 -13.38 -33.51 -20.23
C LEU A 411 -14.39 -33.09 -19.17
N SER A 412 -14.41 -33.77 -18.05
CA SER A 412 -15.22 -33.44 -16.87
C SER A 412 -14.44 -33.83 -15.62
N ALA A 413 -14.80 -33.28 -14.49
CA ALA A 413 -14.22 -33.68 -13.22
C ALA A 413 -14.50 -35.13 -12.92
N THR A 414 -13.47 -35.90 -12.56
CA THR A 414 -13.53 -37.30 -12.14
C THR A 414 -12.74 -37.48 -10.85
N LYS A 415 -12.85 -38.67 -10.22
CA LYS A 415 -12.07 -38.97 -9.01
C LYS A 415 -10.56 -38.87 -9.29
N ASP A 416 -10.11 -39.31 -10.46
CA ASP A 416 -8.69 -39.34 -10.84
C ASP A 416 -8.22 -38.01 -11.45
N ASN A 417 -9.11 -37.24 -12.02
CA ASN A 417 -8.86 -35.92 -12.61
C ASN A 417 -9.81 -34.86 -12.04
N PRO A 418 -9.64 -34.47 -10.77
CA PRO A 418 -10.58 -33.57 -10.07
C PRO A 418 -10.35 -32.07 -10.37
N ILE A 419 -9.17 -31.68 -10.90
CA ILE A 419 -8.74 -30.30 -11.04
C ILE A 419 -8.94 -29.84 -12.49
N GLU A 420 -9.71 -28.76 -12.68
CA GLU A 420 -9.79 -28.10 -13.99
C GLU A 420 -8.48 -27.34 -14.26
N ILE A 421 -7.76 -27.79 -15.29
CA ILE A 421 -6.44 -27.24 -15.68
C ILE A 421 -6.55 -26.29 -16.88
N ALA A 422 -7.63 -26.38 -17.62
CA ALA A 422 -8.05 -25.47 -18.68
C ALA A 422 -9.55 -25.63 -18.89
N SER A 423 -10.20 -24.69 -19.59
CA SER A 423 -11.63 -24.73 -19.80
C SER A 423 -12.12 -26.08 -20.33
N GLY A 424 -12.90 -26.83 -19.53
CA GLY A 424 -13.40 -28.15 -19.85
C GLY A 424 -12.36 -29.26 -19.94
N ILE A 425 -11.15 -29.05 -19.39
CA ILE A 425 -10.08 -30.06 -19.35
C ILE A 425 -9.64 -30.25 -17.90
N TYR A 426 -9.67 -31.50 -17.45
CA TYR A 426 -9.37 -31.86 -16.08
C TYR A 426 -8.15 -32.79 -16.00
N GLY A 427 -7.37 -32.64 -14.95
CA GLY A 427 -6.20 -33.44 -14.65
C GLY A 427 -6.11 -33.78 -13.16
N GLY A 428 -5.21 -34.68 -12.82
CA GLY A 428 -4.97 -35.14 -11.46
C GLY A 428 -3.53 -35.58 -11.24
N THR A 429 -3.35 -36.46 -10.25
CA THR A 429 -2.04 -36.97 -9.86
C THR A 429 -1.28 -37.61 -11.02
N THR A 430 -1.93 -38.43 -11.84
CA THR A 430 -1.29 -39.12 -12.97
C THR A 430 -0.72 -38.12 -14.00
N LEU A 431 -1.43 -37.02 -14.28
CA LEU A 431 -0.91 -35.97 -15.15
C LEU A 431 0.29 -35.27 -14.51
N ARG A 432 0.19 -34.91 -13.24
CA ARG A 432 1.30 -34.33 -12.48
C ARG A 432 2.55 -35.21 -12.54
N ASP A 433 2.40 -36.48 -12.21
CA ASP A 433 3.52 -37.43 -12.15
C ASP A 433 4.13 -37.65 -13.54
N THR A 434 3.29 -37.65 -14.60
CA THR A 434 3.77 -37.71 -15.98
C THR A 434 4.61 -36.47 -16.34
N ILE A 435 4.19 -35.29 -15.94
CA ILE A 435 4.94 -34.04 -16.15
C ILE A 435 6.25 -34.07 -15.37
N MET A 436 6.22 -34.47 -14.09
CA MET A 436 7.42 -34.57 -13.25
C MET A 436 8.42 -35.56 -13.83
N SER A 437 7.97 -36.72 -14.28
CA SER A 437 8.85 -37.72 -14.97
C SER A 437 9.53 -37.11 -16.21
N ARG A 438 8.81 -36.29 -16.99
CA ARG A 438 9.40 -35.56 -18.13
C ARG A 438 10.44 -34.53 -17.70
N ILE A 439 10.27 -33.87 -16.56
CA ILE A 439 11.26 -32.95 -15.99
C ILE A 439 12.52 -33.74 -15.59
N TYR A 440 12.33 -34.83 -14.87
CA TYR A 440 13.44 -35.67 -14.40
C TYR A 440 14.25 -36.29 -15.57
N GLN A 441 13.60 -36.64 -16.65
CA GLN A 441 14.21 -37.23 -17.85
C GLN A 441 14.72 -36.18 -18.86
N ALA A 442 14.42 -34.88 -18.67
CA ALA A 442 14.85 -33.85 -19.62
C ALA A 442 16.37 -33.77 -19.67
N PRO A 443 17.02 -33.84 -20.87
CA PRO A 443 18.47 -33.85 -20.96
C PRO A 443 19.07 -32.51 -20.53
N LEU A 444 20.21 -32.56 -19.87
CA LEU A 444 21.01 -31.38 -19.57
C LEU A 444 21.75 -30.89 -20.82
N ARG A 445 21.99 -29.60 -20.89
CA ARG A 445 22.88 -29.01 -21.89
C ARG A 445 24.34 -29.16 -21.46
N ALA A 446 25.22 -29.28 -22.42
CA ALA A 446 26.65 -29.36 -22.16
C ALA A 446 27.21 -28.13 -21.45
N SER A 447 26.68 -26.93 -21.75
CA SER A 447 27.06 -25.68 -21.05
C SER A 447 26.20 -25.44 -19.84
N LYS A 448 26.84 -25.33 -18.69
CA LYS A 448 26.22 -24.93 -17.39
C LYS A 448 26.31 -23.42 -17.14
N SER A 449 26.58 -22.60 -18.16
CA SER A 449 26.49 -21.13 -18.03
C SER A 449 25.06 -20.68 -17.83
N PHE A 450 24.88 -19.49 -17.23
CA PHE A 450 23.55 -18.89 -16.95
C PHE A 450 22.64 -19.00 -18.20
N ARG A 451 21.51 -19.63 -18.00
CA ARG A 451 20.40 -19.63 -18.93
C ARG A 451 19.08 -19.82 -18.20
N TYR A 452 18.23 -18.82 -18.30
CA TYR A 452 16.91 -18.85 -17.65
C TYR A 452 16.15 -20.14 -18.00
N SER A 453 15.72 -20.86 -16.98
CA SER A 453 14.91 -22.08 -17.09
C SER A 453 13.75 -22.04 -16.08
N CYS A 454 12.54 -22.29 -16.58
CA CYS A 454 11.37 -22.47 -15.71
C CYS A 454 11.44 -23.79 -14.93
N LEU A 455 12.28 -24.75 -15.34
CA LEU A 455 12.38 -26.05 -14.70
C LEU A 455 13.28 -26.06 -13.46
N ASN A 456 13.96 -24.96 -13.17
CA ASN A 456 14.81 -24.83 -11.98
C ASN A 456 14.00 -24.48 -10.71
N PHE A 457 12.71 -24.15 -10.86
CA PHE A 457 11.89 -23.63 -9.76
C PHE A 457 10.56 -24.37 -9.61
#